data_071ed0afd6c000ddfe6693337fe69c42
#
_entry.id   071ed0afd6c000ddfe6693337fe69c42
#
_cell.length_a   1.000
_cell.length_b   1.000
_cell.length_c   1.000
_cell.angle_alpha   90.00
_cell.angle_beta   90.00
_cell.angle_gamma   90.00
#
_symmetry.space_group_name_H-M   'P 1'
#
loop_
_entity.id
_entity.type
_entity.pdbx_description
1 polymer ?
#
loop_
_entity_poly.entity_id
_entity_poly.type
_entity_poly.pdbx_seq_one_letter_code
_entity_poly.pdbx_strand_id
1 'polypeptide(L)'
;RGTDTQSLLLGEGDVAGVACLLANVGYVEDVVACGRVRALRIGKDLLDDLVEKHLPFEDVLLEILGRRLVSTLIRTNPIFTALDPDTRMKVAGMFEVRRAFAGTKLVEAGKRPDGLYLPLHGRIVARRADGTRIGDMDLGQPIGEESMLMREPSKFTVQAASDVLLLRMPAPKFSDLLLKRPDIVQHVQTLKRQHMRQTYSYVGR
;
A
#
# COMPACT_ATOMS: atom_id res chain seq x y z
N ARG A 1 -3.61 -28.19 3.38
CA ARG A 1 -3.61 -26.79 3.82
C ARG A 1 -3.91 -25.98 2.58
N GLY A 2 -5.20 -25.62 2.39
CA GLY A 2 -5.64 -24.84 1.25
C GLY A 2 -5.12 -23.42 1.38
N THR A 3 -4.26 -23.01 0.47
CA THR A 3 -4.02 -21.60 0.17
C THR A 3 -5.29 -21.08 -0.46
N ASP A 4 -5.98 -20.22 0.24
CA ASP A 4 -7.14 -19.48 -0.28
C ASP A 4 -6.65 -18.64 -1.45
N THR A 5 -6.73 -19.18 -2.66
CA THR A 5 -6.31 -18.47 -3.88
C THR A 5 -7.41 -17.48 -4.22
N GLN A 6 -7.22 -16.25 -3.79
CA GLN A 6 -8.13 -15.18 -4.18
C GLN A 6 -7.94 -14.88 -5.66
N SER A 7 -8.94 -15.13 -6.47
CA SER A 7 -8.96 -14.80 -7.88
C SER A 7 -9.71 -13.47 -8.12
N LEU A 8 -9.12 -12.60 -8.93
CA LEU A 8 -9.71 -11.35 -9.35
C LEU A 8 -10.11 -11.46 -10.83
N LEU A 9 -11.37 -11.20 -11.13
CA LEU A 9 -11.85 -11.15 -12.52
C LEU A 9 -11.45 -9.82 -13.15
N LEU A 10 -10.83 -9.89 -14.34
CA LEU A 10 -10.50 -8.75 -15.18
C LEU A 10 -11.56 -8.63 -16.28
N GLY A 11 -12.06 -7.40 -16.50
CA GLY A 11 -13.01 -7.06 -17.52
C GLY A 11 -12.42 -6.27 -18.70
N GLU A 12 -13.28 -5.80 -19.56
CA GLU A 12 -12.91 -4.95 -20.69
C GLU A 12 -12.27 -3.63 -20.21
N GLY A 13 -11.12 -3.26 -20.82
CA GLY A 13 -10.37 -2.07 -20.45
C GLY A 13 -9.41 -2.26 -19.25
N ASP A 14 -9.44 -3.41 -18.59
CA ASP A 14 -8.51 -3.70 -17.50
C ASP A 14 -7.10 -4.01 -18.02
N VAL A 15 -6.10 -3.69 -17.19
CA VAL A 15 -4.69 -3.90 -17.49
C VAL A 15 -4.09 -4.89 -16.49
N ALA A 16 -3.34 -5.88 -16.98
CA ALA A 16 -2.59 -6.85 -16.18
C ALA A 16 -1.08 -6.58 -16.25
N GLY A 17 -0.35 -6.90 -15.19
CA GLY A 17 1.12 -6.84 -15.15
C GLY A 17 1.73 -5.47 -14.83
N VAL A 18 0.94 -4.41 -14.64
CA VAL A 18 1.46 -3.05 -14.36
C VAL A 18 2.25 -2.99 -13.05
N ALA A 19 1.82 -3.72 -12.02
CA ALA A 19 2.54 -3.76 -10.74
C ALA A 19 3.96 -4.30 -10.90
N CYS A 20 4.12 -5.36 -11.70
CA CYS A 20 5.43 -5.98 -11.98
C CYS A 20 6.36 -5.05 -12.76
N LEU A 21 5.79 -4.25 -13.66
CA LEU A 21 6.54 -3.25 -14.44
C LEU A 21 7.08 -2.13 -13.54
N LEU A 22 6.20 -1.51 -12.75
CA LEU A 22 6.58 -0.38 -11.90
C LEU A 22 7.50 -0.77 -10.74
N ALA A 23 7.35 -1.98 -10.22
CA ALA A 23 8.20 -2.52 -9.17
C ALA A 23 9.48 -3.18 -9.70
N ASN A 24 9.61 -3.32 -11.03
CA ASN A 24 10.71 -4.03 -11.70
C ASN A 24 10.94 -5.44 -11.17
N VAL A 25 9.87 -6.20 -11.00
CA VAL A 25 9.89 -7.59 -10.50
C VAL A 25 9.22 -8.54 -11.51
N GLY A 26 9.46 -9.83 -11.35
CA GLY A 26 8.74 -10.86 -12.10
C GLY A 26 7.24 -10.89 -11.78
N TYR A 27 6.48 -11.56 -12.63
CA TYR A 27 5.05 -11.77 -12.36
C TYR A 27 4.88 -12.57 -11.07
N VAL A 28 4.05 -12.05 -10.18
CA VAL A 28 3.72 -12.68 -8.88
C VAL A 28 2.34 -13.36 -8.90
N GLU A 29 1.59 -13.17 -10.00
CA GLU A 29 0.24 -13.69 -10.20
C GLU A 29 0.10 -14.26 -11.59
N ASP A 30 -0.67 -15.34 -11.73
CA ASP A 30 -1.06 -15.89 -13.02
C ASP A 30 -2.30 -15.18 -13.55
N VAL A 31 -2.31 -14.88 -14.86
CA VAL A 31 -3.48 -14.34 -15.55
C VAL A 31 -4.02 -15.41 -16.48
N VAL A 32 -5.21 -15.92 -16.15
CA VAL A 32 -5.84 -17.04 -16.86
C VAL A 32 -7.09 -16.56 -17.58
N ALA A 33 -7.20 -16.89 -18.89
CA ALA A 33 -8.39 -16.57 -19.66
C ALA A 33 -9.57 -17.46 -19.24
N CYS A 34 -10.66 -16.85 -18.77
CA CYS A 34 -11.91 -17.55 -18.41
C CYS A 34 -12.84 -17.77 -19.61
N GLY A 35 -12.44 -17.36 -20.81
CA GLY A 35 -13.18 -17.48 -22.04
C GLY A 35 -12.39 -16.94 -23.24
N ARG A 36 -13.08 -16.56 -24.31
CA ARG A 36 -12.42 -15.95 -25.48
C ARG A 36 -12.02 -14.51 -25.16
N VAL A 37 -10.73 -14.24 -25.15
CA VAL A 37 -10.16 -12.92 -24.78
C VAL A 37 -9.42 -12.33 -25.99
N ARG A 38 -9.57 -11.03 -26.21
CA ARG A 38 -8.69 -10.20 -27.03
C ARG A 38 -7.94 -9.25 -26.12
N ALA A 39 -6.62 -9.24 -26.22
CA ALA A 39 -5.77 -8.35 -25.41
C ALA A 39 -4.70 -7.69 -26.29
N LEU A 40 -4.31 -6.48 -25.92
CA LEU A 40 -3.12 -5.81 -26.45
C LEU A 40 -1.96 -6.12 -25.50
N ARG A 41 -0.84 -6.54 -26.06
CA ARG A 41 0.43 -6.72 -25.31
C ARG A 41 1.33 -5.52 -25.56
N ILE A 42 1.75 -4.87 -24.50
CA ILE A 42 2.77 -3.82 -24.54
C ILE A 42 4.04 -4.38 -23.90
N GLY A 43 5.14 -4.37 -24.63
CA GLY A 43 6.43 -4.85 -24.12
C GLY A 43 7.02 -3.89 -23.10
N LYS A 44 7.80 -4.42 -22.16
CA LYS A 44 8.48 -3.63 -21.12
C LYS A 44 9.35 -2.55 -21.73
N ASP A 45 10.17 -2.87 -22.73
CA ASP A 45 11.10 -1.92 -23.36
C ASP A 45 10.37 -0.69 -23.94
N LEU A 46 9.18 -0.90 -24.53
CA LEU A 46 8.36 0.21 -25.05
C LEU A 46 7.80 1.06 -23.91
N LEU A 47 7.40 0.45 -22.79
CA LEU A 47 6.90 1.19 -21.63
C LEU A 47 8.02 1.96 -20.94
N ASP A 48 9.19 1.37 -20.78
CA ASP A 48 10.37 2.04 -20.22
C ASP A 48 10.75 3.26 -21.08
N ASP A 49 10.76 3.11 -22.41
CA ASP A 49 11.03 4.19 -23.36
C ASP A 49 9.96 5.32 -23.30
N LEU A 50 8.70 4.95 -23.11
CA LEU A 50 7.61 5.92 -22.94
C LEU A 50 7.70 6.69 -21.61
N VAL A 51 8.05 6.00 -20.52
CA VAL A 51 8.25 6.64 -19.20
C VAL A 51 9.45 7.58 -19.25
N GLU A 52 10.56 7.17 -19.88
CA GLU A 52 11.76 8.00 -19.99
C GLU A 52 11.51 9.26 -20.84
N LYS A 53 10.80 9.13 -21.96
CA LYS A 53 10.53 10.25 -22.89
C LYS A 53 9.37 11.15 -22.46
N HIS A 54 8.44 10.62 -21.68
CA HIS A 54 7.20 11.28 -21.29
C HIS A 54 6.94 11.13 -19.79
N LEU A 55 7.57 11.98 -18.97
CA LEU A 55 7.42 11.96 -17.51
C LEU A 55 5.96 11.88 -17.02
N PRO A 56 4.96 12.57 -17.65
CA PRO A 56 3.55 12.41 -17.25
C PRO A 56 2.98 11.01 -17.47
N PHE A 57 3.64 10.16 -18.27
CA PHE A 57 3.18 8.81 -18.55
C PHE A 57 3.32 7.88 -17.35
N GLU A 58 4.36 8.06 -16.53
CA GLU A 58 4.50 7.33 -15.26
C GLU A 58 3.32 7.63 -14.32
N ASP A 59 2.89 8.89 -14.23
CA ASP A 59 1.74 9.28 -13.41
C ASP A 59 0.45 8.61 -13.90
N VAL A 60 0.24 8.51 -15.22
CA VAL A 60 -0.92 7.82 -15.80
C VAL A 60 -0.88 6.32 -15.48
N LEU A 61 0.28 5.67 -15.59
CA LEU A 61 0.45 4.27 -15.22
C LEU A 61 0.18 4.05 -13.73
N LEU A 62 0.68 4.94 -12.87
CA LEU A 62 0.43 4.91 -11.44
C LEU A 62 -1.05 5.12 -11.12
N GLU A 63 -1.76 5.98 -11.85
CA GLU A 63 -3.19 6.18 -11.67
C GLU A 63 -4.00 4.93 -12.07
N ILE A 64 -3.70 4.32 -13.23
CA ILE A 64 -4.33 3.08 -13.69
C ILE A 64 -4.10 1.96 -12.68
N LEU A 65 -2.85 1.79 -12.23
CA LEU A 65 -2.47 0.82 -11.21
C LEU A 65 -3.18 1.10 -9.89
N GLY A 66 -3.25 2.39 -9.50
CA GLY A 66 -3.87 2.83 -8.27
C GLY A 66 -5.32 2.43 -8.15
N ARG A 67 -6.10 2.69 -9.15
CA ARG A 67 -7.52 2.32 -9.19
C ARG A 67 -7.69 0.82 -8.95
N ARG A 68 -6.82 0.01 -9.53
CA ARG A 68 -6.89 -1.44 -9.44
C ARG A 68 -6.42 -1.97 -8.08
N LEU A 69 -5.27 -1.52 -7.61
CA LEU A 69 -4.72 -1.92 -6.30
C LEU A 69 -5.64 -1.50 -5.17
N VAL A 70 -6.17 -0.29 -5.23
CA VAL A 70 -7.17 0.21 -4.29
C VAL A 70 -8.41 -0.67 -4.32
N SER A 71 -8.93 -1.03 -5.49
CA SER A 71 -10.08 -1.92 -5.62
C SER A 71 -9.84 -3.31 -5.01
N THR A 72 -8.63 -3.86 -5.15
CA THR A 72 -8.25 -5.13 -4.52
C THR A 72 -8.13 -4.97 -3.00
N LEU A 73 -7.42 -3.95 -2.53
CA LEU A 73 -7.20 -3.65 -1.11
C LEU A 73 -8.50 -3.46 -0.34
N ILE A 74 -9.45 -2.74 -0.93
CA ILE A 74 -10.78 -2.53 -0.35
C ILE A 74 -11.48 -3.84 -0.02
N ARG A 75 -11.27 -4.87 -0.84
CA ARG A 75 -11.94 -6.17 -0.68
C ARG A 75 -11.19 -7.13 0.23
N THR A 76 -9.88 -6.97 0.37
CA THR A 76 -9.02 -7.98 1.01
C THR A 76 -8.39 -7.49 2.32
N ASN A 77 -8.14 -6.19 2.47
CA ASN A 77 -7.47 -5.69 3.66
C ASN A 77 -8.45 -5.50 4.83
N PRO A 78 -8.15 -6.05 6.03
CA PRO A 78 -9.01 -5.98 7.22
C PRO A 78 -9.42 -4.56 7.62
N ILE A 79 -8.60 -3.55 7.33
CA ILE A 79 -8.93 -2.15 7.61
C ILE A 79 -10.20 -1.73 6.86
N PHE A 80 -10.35 -2.21 5.62
CA PHE A 80 -11.46 -1.83 4.76
C PHE A 80 -12.65 -2.77 4.85
N THR A 81 -12.43 -4.07 5.07
CA THR A 81 -13.51 -5.06 5.06
C THR A 81 -14.53 -4.87 6.18
N ALA A 82 -14.16 -4.19 7.27
CA ALA A 82 -15.08 -3.83 8.35
C ALA A 82 -15.95 -2.60 8.06
N LEU A 83 -15.65 -1.87 6.98
CA LEU A 83 -16.43 -0.70 6.58
C LEU A 83 -17.60 -1.11 5.68
N ASP A 84 -18.70 -0.36 5.75
CA ASP A 84 -19.79 -0.50 4.79
C ASP A 84 -19.30 -0.18 3.36
N PRO A 85 -19.95 -0.71 2.30
CA PRO A 85 -19.48 -0.58 0.93
C PRO A 85 -19.27 0.86 0.47
N ASP A 86 -20.18 1.77 0.82
CA ASP A 86 -20.12 3.16 0.39
C ASP A 86 -18.96 3.91 1.05
N THR A 87 -18.77 3.71 2.36
CA THR A 87 -17.65 4.26 3.09
C THR A 87 -16.33 3.71 2.59
N ARG A 88 -16.28 2.42 2.31
CA ARG A 88 -15.12 1.74 1.77
C ARG A 88 -14.65 2.37 0.47
N MET A 89 -15.57 2.61 -0.46
CA MET A 89 -15.27 3.28 -1.74
C MET A 89 -14.77 4.72 -1.55
N LYS A 90 -15.38 5.47 -0.63
CA LYS A 90 -14.94 6.84 -0.31
C LYS A 90 -13.55 6.88 0.28
N VAL A 91 -13.25 5.99 1.22
CA VAL A 91 -11.92 5.89 1.84
C VAL A 91 -10.86 5.47 0.82
N ALA A 92 -11.21 4.56 -0.07
CA ALA A 92 -10.35 4.15 -1.17
C ALA A 92 -9.94 5.31 -2.07
N GLY A 93 -10.88 6.15 -2.45
CA GLY A 93 -10.61 7.35 -3.27
C GLY A 93 -9.74 8.42 -2.60
N MET A 94 -9.44 8.27 -1.29
CA MET A 94 -8.52 9.16 -0.58
C MET A 94 -7.05 8.77 -0.75
N PHE A 95 -6.77 7.54 -1.17
CA PHE A 95 -5.42 7.07 -1.39
C PHE A 95 -4.87 7.45 -2.76
N GLU A 96 -3.57 7.69 -2.79
CA GLU A 96 -2.76 7.94 -3.97
C GLU A 96 -1.72 6.83 -4.08
N VAL A 97 -1.49 6.31 -5.29
CA VAL A 97 -0.35 5.40 -5.50
C VAL A 97 0.91 6.21 -5.60
N ARG A 98 1.95 5.75 -4.92
CA ARG A 98 3.27 6.39 -4.91
C ARG A 98 4.35 5.33 -5.04
N ARG A 99 5.41 5.72 -5.72
CA ARG A 99 6.69 5.01 -5.73
C ARG A 99 7.65 5.71 -4.78
N ALA A 100 8.34 4.93 -3.96
CA ALA A 100 9.44 5.41 -3.14
C ALA A 100 10.70 4.65 -3.50
N PHE A 101 11.76 5.34 -3.86
CA PHE A 101 13.04 4.72 -4.18
C PHE A 101 13.76 4.26 -2.91
N ALA A 102 14.66 3.27 -3.08
CA ALA A 102 15.51 2.81 -2.00
C ALA A 102 16.19 3.99 -1.28
N GLY A 103 16.17 3.98 0.05
CA GLY A 103 16.68 5.07 0.88
C GLY A 103 15.66 6.15 1.23
N THR A 104 14.50 6.22 0.57
CA THR A 104 13.46 7.20 0.89
C THR A 104 12.91 6.96 2.30
N LYS A 105 12.90 7.98 3.13
CA LYS A 105 12.24 7.96 4.44
C LYS A 105 10.75 8.27 4.27
N LEU A 106 9.90 7.31 4.54
CA LEU A 106 8.44 7.47 4.53
C LEU A 106 7.95 8.19 5.79
N VAL A 107 8.57 7.85 6.92
CA VAL A 107 8.33 8.48 8.22
C VAL A 107 9.68 8.70 8.88
N GLU A 108 9.85 9.81 9.58
CA GLU A 108 11.10 10.16 10.26
C GLU A 108 10.87 10.32 11.76
N ALA A 109 11.73 9.68 12.57
CA ALA A 109 11.68 9.82 14.03
C ALA A 109 11.75 11.30 14.44
N GLY A 110 10.91 11.70 15.40
CA GLY A 110 10.80 13.08 15.87
C GLY A 110 9.98 14.02 14.99
N LYS A 111 9.50 13.56 13.81
CA LYS A 111 8.64 14.34 12.92
C LYS A 111 7.24 13.73 12.85
N ARG A 112 6.25 14.56 12.57
CA ARG A 112 4.89 14.08 12.26
C ARG A 112 4.86 13.53 10.84
N PRO A 113 4.25 12.35 10.60
CA PRO A 113 4.05 11.84 9.25
C PRO A 113 3.19 12.79 8.42
N ASP A 114 3.51 12.92 7.14
CA ASP A 114 2.74 13.71 6.19
C ASP A 114 1.58 12.94 5.56
N GLY A 115 1.42 11.67 5.95
CA GLY A 115 0.36 10.79 5.50
C GLY A 115 0.38 9.43 6.17
N LEU A 116 -0.67 8.67 5.92
CA LEU A 116 -0.78 7.25 6.19
C LEU A 116 -0.26 6.51 4.96
N TYR A 117 0.66 5.57 5.16
CA TYR A 117 1.25 4.78 4.10
C TYR A 117 0.86 3.32 4.23
N LEU A 118 0.57 2.67 3.10
CA LEU A 118 0.25 1.26 3.02
C LEU A 118 1.14 0.61 1.95
N PRO A 119 2.20 -0.10 2.35
CA PRO A 119 3.11 -0.75 1.41
C PRO A 119 2.42 -1.87 0.65
N LEU A 120 2.63 -1.93 -0.65
CA LEU A 120 2.07 -2.96 -1.54
C LEU A 120 3.15 -3.90 -2.07
N HIS A 121 4.36 -3.36 -2.29
CA HIS A 121 5.49 -4.10 -2.81
C HIS A 121 6.80 -3.47 -2.34
N GLY A 122 7.89 -4.28 -2.31
CA GLY A 122 9.21 -3.85 -1.90
C GLY A 122 9.51 -4.18 -0.43
N ARG A 123 10.68 -3.76 0.05
CA ARG A 123 11.12 -3.96 1.43
C ARG A 123 11.20 -2.65 2.17
N ILE A 124 10.69 -2.64 3.38
CA ILE A 124 10.67 -1.46 4.25
C ILE A 124 11.27 -1.85 5.59
N VAL A 125 12.08 -1.00 6.15
CA VAL A 125 12.77 -1.20 7.42
C VAL A 125 12.40 -0.11 8.42
N ALA A 126 12.13 -0.50 9.65
CA ALA A 126 11.97 0.40 10.78
C ALA A 126 13.30 0.54 11.54
N ARG A 127 13.63 1.78 11.92
CA ARG A 127 14.82 2.13 12.71
C ARG A 127 14.46 3.04 13.87
N ARG A 128 15.24 2.97 14.95
CA ARG A 128 15.18 3.93 16.04
C ARG A 128 15.77 5.28 15.60
N ALA A 129 15.59 6.30 16.45
CA ALA A 129 16.16 7.64 16.22
C ALA A 129 17.71 7.61 16.12
N ASP A 130 18.36 6.69 16.81
CA ASP A 130 19.81 6.48 16.77
C ASP A 130 20.31 5.69 15.53
N GLY A 131 19.38 5.33 14.62
CA GLY A 131 19.68 4.55 13.41
C GLY A 131 19.64 3.03 13.60
N THR A 132 19.53 2.52 14.82
CA THR A 132 19.45 1.08 15.10
C THR A 132 18.25 0.46 14.38
N ARG A 133 18.49 -0.59 13.60
CA ARG A 133 17.41 -1.33 12.91
C ARG A 133 16.56 -2.08 13.94
N ILE A 134 15.23 -1.91 13.82
CA ILE A 134 14.24 -2.61 14.64
C ILE A 134 13.79 -3.89 13.94
N GLY A 135 13.45 -3.79 12.66
CA GLY A 135 12.96 -4.92 11.87
C GLY A 135 12.42 -4.48 10.51
N ASP A 136 11.98 -5.47 9.74
CA ASP A 136 11.25 -5.25 8.50
C ASP A 136 9.76 -5.02 8.80
N MET A 137 9.13 -4.20 7.96
CA MET A 137 7.69 -3.96 8.01
C MET A 137 7.00 -4.88 7.02
N ASP A 138 5.87 -5.44 7.43
CA ASP A 138 5.08 -6.30 6.55
C ASP A 138 4.31 -5.48 5.51
N LEU A 139 4.17 -6.05 4.32
CA LEU A 139 3.32 -5.47 3.29
C LEU A 139 1.85 -5.47 3.73
N GLY A 140 1.13 -4.42 3.36
CA GLY A 140 -0.27 -4.25 3.75
C GLY A 140 -0.49 -3.71 5.17
N GLN A 141 0.57 -3.58 5.98
CA GLN A 141 0.45 -2.92 7.30
C GLN A 141 0.51 -1.40 7.17
N PRO A 142 -0.37 -0.67 7.86
CA PRO A 142 -0.33 0.78 7.86
C PRO A 142 0.92 1.31 8.57
N ILE A 143 1.47 2.41 8.04
CA ILE A 143 2.63 3.11 8.58
C ILE A 143 2.25 4.57 8.82
N GLY A 144 2.55 5.08 10.02
CA GLY A 144 2.27 6.47 10.41
C GLY A 144 0.95 6.66 11.13
N GLU A 145 0.09 5.65 11.17
CA GLU A 145 -1.23 5.71 11.79
C GLU A 145 -1.18 6.09 13.28
N GLU A 146 -0.23 5.54 14.04
CA GLU A 146 -0.12 5.81 15.47
C GLU A 146 0.16 7.28 15.76
N SER A 147 1.17 7.81 15.08
CA SER A 147 1.57 9.22 15.24
C SER A 147 0.44 10.17 14.85
N MET A 148 -0.32 9.82 13.82
CA MET A 148 -1.44 10.63 13.35
C MET A 148 -2.63 10.54 14.31
N LEU A 149 -2.95 9.34 14.83
CA LEU A 149 -4.01 9.14 15.81
C LEU A 149 -3.72 9.84 17.14
N MET A 150 -2.48 9.73 17.62
CA MET A 150 -2.05 10.34 18.88
C MET A 150 -1.66 11.82 18.73
N ARG A 151 -1.59 12.34 17.49
CA ARG A 151 -1.08 13.67 17.17
C ARG A 151 0.34 13.93 17.67
N GLU A 152 1.15 12.87 17.74
CA GLU A 152 2.52 12.89 18.23
C GLU A 152 3.54 12.68 17.09
N PRO A 153 4.78 13.14 17.25
CA PRO A 153 5.86 12.78 16.34
C PRO A 153 6.10 11.27 16.35
N SER A 154 6.58 10.74 15.23
CA SER A 154 6.94 9.32 15.13
C SER A 154 8.11 8.99 16.05
N LYS A 155 8.02 7.83 16.71
CA LYS A 155 9.11 7.27 17.53
C LYS A 155 10.18 6.58 16.68
N PHE A 156 9.86 6.30 15.43
CA PHE A 156 10.70 5.51 14.53
C PHE A 156 10.84 6.20 13.17
N THR A 157 11.98 5.94 12.52
CA THR A 157 12.16 6.21 11.10
C THR A 157 11.77 4.95 10.32
N VAL A 158 10.90 5.11 9.34
CA VAL A 158 10.50 4.04 8.42
C VAL A 158 11.04 4.38 7.05
N GLN A 159 11.87 3.51 6.49
CA GLN A 159 12.64 3.77 5.28
C GLN A 159 12.48 2.63 4.28
N ALA A 160 12.38 2.99 3.01
CA ALA A 160 12.43 2.05 1.90
C ALA A 160 13.83 1.40 1.82
N ALA A 161 13.89 0.08 1.95
CA ALA A 161 15.13 -0.70 1.83
C ALA A 161 15.37 -1.19 0.37
N SER A 162 14.34 -1.16 -0.46
CA SER A 162 14.37 -1.31 -1.92
C SER A 162 13.43 -0.30 -2.53
N ASP A 163 13.24 -0.29 -3.83
CA ASP A 163 12.14 0.43 -4.45
C ASP A 163 10.82 -0.14 -3.93
N VAL A 164 9.91 0.73 -3.53
CA VAL A 164 8.64 0.41 -2.88
C VAL A 164 7.50 1.02 -3.67
N LEU A 165 6.48 0.21 -3.92
CA LEU A 165 5.17 0.67 -4.34
C LEU A 165 4.26 0.73 -3.12
N LEU A 166 3.57 1.85 -2.93
CA LEU A 166 2.73 2.06 -1.76
C LEU A 166 1.49 2.91 -2.08
N LEU A 167 0.49 2.80 -1.23
CA LEU A 167 -0.60 3.77 -1.16
C LEU A 167 -0.30 4.80 -0.08
N ARG A 168 -0.55 6.06 -0.37
CA ARG A 168 -0.44 7.18 0.55
C ARG A 168 -1.79 7.87 0.70
N MET A 169 -2.26 8.01 1.92
CA MET A 169 -3.36 8.93 2.23
C MET A 169 -2.75 10.17 2.87
N PRO A 170 -2.85 11.36 2.25
CA PRO A 170 -2.34 12.60 2.84
C PRO A 170 -2.89 12.87 4.25
N ALA A 171 -2.05 13.40 5.14
CA ALA A 171 -2.43 13.65 6.53
C ALA A 171 -3.72 14.48 6.71
N PRO A 172 -4.00 15.52 5.90
CA PRO A 172 -5.26 16.25 6.00
C PRO A 172 -6.48 15.37 5.70
N LYS A 173 -6.40 14.50 4.65
CA LYS A 173 -7.49 13.57 4.31
C LYS A 173 -7.73 12.54 5.43
N PHE A 174 -6.66 12.01 6.03
CA PHE A 174 -6.76 11.08 7.15
C PHE A 174 -7.35 11.75 8.38
N SER A 175 -6.92 12.97 8.72
CA SER A 175 -7.47 13.73 9.84
C SER A 175 -8.96 14.03 9.65
N ASP A 176 -9.38 14.40 8.45
CA ASP A 176 -10.79 14.66 8.12
C ASP A 176 -11.64 13.37 8.22
N LEU A 177 -11.08 12.23 7.77
CA LEU A 177 -11.72 10.93 7.93
C LEU A 177 -11.93 10.58 9.40
N LEU A 178 -10.93 10.78 10.26
CA LEU A 178 -11.02 10.50 11.69
C LEU A 178 -12.08 11.35 12.40
N LEU A 179 -12.22 12.60 12.00
CA LEU A 179 -13.24 13.50 12.56
C LEU A 179 -14.66 13.07 12.18
N LYS A 180 -14.84 12.59 10.95
CA LYS A 180 -16.15 12.19 10.43
C LYS A 180 -16.54 10.76 10.81
N ARG A 181 -15.58 9.90 11.09
CA ARG A 181 -15.77 8.46 11.32
C ARG A 181 -14.91 7.95 12.48
N PRO A 182 -15.29 8.26 13.73
CA PRO A 182 -14.56 7.80 14.92
C PRO A 182 -14.58 6.26 15.08
N ASP A 183 -15.55 5.58 14.49
CA ASP A 183 -15.62 4.12 14.42
C ASP A 183 -14.42 3.48 13.69
N ILE A 184 -13.90 4.13 12.65
CA ILE A 184 -12.69 3.69 11.93
C ILE A 184 -11.48 3.73 12.86
N VAL A 185 -11.37 4.74 13.70
CA VAL A 185 -10.29 4.87 14.70
C VAL A 185 -10.26 3.66 15.62
N GLN A 186 -11.41 3.30 16.17
CA GLN A 186 -11.55 2.16 17.07
C GLN A 186 -11.18 0.85 16.36
N HIS A 187 -11.61 0.71 15.11
CA HIS A 187 -11.29 -0.47 14.31
C HIS A 187 -9.78 -0.61 14.04
N VAL A 188 -9.12 0.46 13.58
CA VAL A 188 -7.66 0.47 13.35
C VAL A 188 -6.89 0.17 14.64
N GLN A 189 -7.31 0.73 15.77
CA GLN A 189 -6.71 0.44 17.07
C GLN A 189 -6.90 -1.02 17.49
N THR A 190 -8.04 -1.61 17.19
CA THR A 190 -8.33 -3.02 17.49
C THR A 190 -7.45 -3.95 16.67
N LEU A 191 -7.33 -3.71 15.37
CA LEU A 191 -6.45 -4.45 14.47
C LEU A 191 -4.99 -4.39 14.94
N LYS A 192 -4.53 -3.21 15.36
CA LYS A 192 -3.18 -3.04 15.89
C LYS A 192 -2.94 -3.89 17.13
N ARG A 193 -3.88 -3.90 18.09
CA ARG A 193 -3.76 -4.72 19.30
C ARG A 193 -3.69 -6.22 18.98
N GLN A 194 -4.42 -6.68 17.95
CA GLN A 194 -4.38 -8.07 17.51
C GLN A 194 -3.03 -8.42 16.88
N HIS A 195 -2.49 -7.56 16.02
CA HIS A 195 -1.18 -7.77 15.40
C HIS A 195 -0.03 -7.72 16.42
N MET A 196 -0.03 -6.78 17.35
CA MET A 196 0.98 -6.73 18.41
C MET A 196 0.99 -8.01 19.25
N ARG A 197 -0.17 -8.58 19.59
CA ARG A 197 -0.23 -9.85 20.32
C ARG A 197 0.36 -11.03 19.55
N GLN A 198 0.21 -11.06 18.23
CA GLN A 198 0.80 -12.10 17.38
C GLN A 198 2.32 -11.96 17.27
N THR A 199 2.83 -10.73 17.14
CA THR A 199 4.28 -10.47 17.03
C THR A 199 5.01 -10.76 18.34
N TYR A 200 4.44 -10.40 19.49
CA TYR A 200 5.06 -10.70 20.81
C TYR A 200 4.98 -12.18 21.19
N SER A 201 4.10 -12.98 20.63
CA SER A 201 4.08 -14.43 20.87
C SER A 201 5.23 -15.17 20.16
N TYR A 202 5.88 -14.55 19.16
CA TYR A 202 7.04 -15.11 18.46
C TYR A 202 8.40 -14.73 19.07
N VAL A 203 8.49 -13.71 19.91
CA VAL A 203 9.73 -13.23 20.53
C VAL A 203 9.97 -13.84 21.93
N GLY A 204 9.02 -14.63 22.42
CA GLY A 204 9.05 -15.24 23.75
C GLY A 204 9.26 -16.77 23.75
N ARG A 205 9.99 -17.31 22.76
CA ARG A 205 10.48 -18.70 22.78
C ARG A 205 11.95 -18.76 22.44
#